data_264bf2e4be5e33970e86fcb195746c64
#
_entry.id   264bf2e4be5e33970e86fcb195746c64
#
_cell.length_a   1.000
_cell.length_b   1.000
_cell.length_c   1.000
_cell.angle_alpha   90.00
_cell.angle_beta   90.00
_cell.angle_gamma   90.00
#
_symmetry.space_group_name_H-M   'P 1'
#
loop_
_entity.id
_entity.type
_entity.pdbx_description
1 polymer ?
#
loop_
_entity_poly.entity_id
_entity_poly.type
_entity_poly.pdbx_seq_one_letter_code
_entity_poly.pdbx_strand_id
1 'polypeptide(L)'
;MIKLKNILLENDDIFVPRRMEDRVERMISVYIRNGNKGNLSLKQMKLTKLPSILKNITVDGHFDCYNNLLTSLENAPKSVSGDFICCNNKLMTSLAGAPKYVLSLIHI
;
A
#
# COMPACT_ATOMS: atom_id res chain seq x y z
N MET A 1 -32.25 -14.07 -2.63
CA MET A 1 -31.54 -13.84 -2.46
C MET A 1 -31.07 -13.76 -2.27
N ILE A 2 -31.03 -13.83 -2.45
CA ILE A 2 -30.13 -13.61 -2.33
C ILE A 2 -30.01 -13.17 -1.97
N LYS A 3 -30.13 -13.14 -1.90
CA LYS A 3 -29.72 -12.73 -1.59
C LYS A 3 -29.60 -11.84 -1.45
N LEU A 4 -29.97 -11.36 -1.56
CA LEU A 4 -29.45 -10.48 -1.47
C LEU A 4 -28.89 -10.30 -0.60
N LYS A 5 -28.76 -10.77 -0.13
CA LYS A 5 -28.00 -10.63 0.45
C LYS A 5 -27.13 -10.79 0.39
N ASN A 6 -27.13 -11.38 0.21
CA ASN A 6 -26.15 -11.53 -0.17
C ASN A 6 -25.80 -11.01 -1.08
N ILE A 7 -26.34 -10.76 -1.53
CA ILE A 7 -25.82 -10.03 -2.36
C ILE A 7 -25.23 -8.93 -1.96
N LEU A 8 -25.51 -8.52 -1.15
CA LEU A 8 -24.87 -7.55 -0.75
C LEU A 8 -23.75 -7.80 -0.15
N LEU A 9 -23.46 -8.62 0.18
CA LEU A 9 -22.41 -8.76 0.72
C LEU A 9 -21.46 -9.09 0.05
N GLU A 10 -21.57 -9.58 -0.68
CA GLU A 10 -20.70 -9.75 -1.37
C GLU A 10 -20.50 -8.83 -2.21
N ASN A 11 -20.71 -7.94 -1.98
CA ASN A 11 -20.66 -6.79 -2.72
C ASN A 11 -19.32 -6.30 -3.12
N ASP A 12 -18.29 -6.93 -2.71
CA ASP A 12 -16.97 -6.62 -3.21
C ASP A 12 -16.92 -6.69 -4.70
N ASP A 13 -17.70 -7.53 -5.31
CA ASP A 13 -17.68 -7.69 -6.75
C ASP A 13 -18.25 -6.50 -7.47
N ILE A 14 -19.10 -5.75 -6.80
CA ILE A 14 -19.75 -4.61 -7.44
C ILE A 14 -19.32 -3.29 -6.82
N PHE A 15 -18.42 -3.33 -5.85
CA PHE A 15 -17.90 -2.11 -5.26
C PHE A 15 -17.02 -1.37 -6.25
N VAL A 16 -17.29 -0.11 -6.46
CA VAL A 16 -16.48 0.74 -7.34
C VAL A 16 -15.89 1.84 -6.48
N PRO A 17 -14.58 1.80 -6.23
CA PRO A 17 -13.96 2.85 -5.42
C PRO A 17 -14.08 4.21 -6.10
N ARG A 18 -14.49 5.20 -5.35
CA ARG A 18 -14.61 6.56 -5.87
C ARG A 18 -13.33 7.34 -5.72
N ARG A 19 -12.49 6.97 -4.77
CA ARG A 19 -11.26 7.66 -4.52
C ARG A 19 -10.10 6.70 -4.61
N MET A 20 -8.94 7.25 -4.92
CA MET A 20 -7.75 6.42 -5.04
C MET A 20 -7.40 5.75 -3.72
N GLU A 21 -7.67 6.42 -2.60
CA GLU A 21 -7.40 5.83 -1.28
C GLU A 21 -8.18 4.55 -1.09
N ASP A 22 -9.44 4.50 -1.53
CA ASP A 22 -10.26 3.31 -1.41
C ASP A 22 -9.68 2.17 -2.24
N ARG A 23 -9.18 2.48 -3.42
CA ARG A 23 -8.58 1.47 -4.28
C ARG A 23 -7.32 0.91 -3.66
N VAL A 24 -6.51 1.79 -3.08
CA VAL A 24 -5.26 1.38 -2.46
C VAL A 24 -5.52 0.49 -1.27
N GLU A 25 -6.48 0.86 -0.42
CA GLU A 25 -6.80 0.03 0.74
C GLU A 25 -7.30 -1.33 0.31
N ARG A 26 -8.06 -1.40 -0.77
CA ARG A 26 -8.54 -2.66 -1.28
C ARG A 26 -7.38 -3.53 -1.79
N MET A 27 -6.44 -2.93 -2.50
CA MET A 27 -5.27 -3.64 -2.98
C MET A 27 -4.47 -4.22 -1.80
N ILE A 28 -4.30 -3.43 -0.76
CA ILE A 28 -3.56 -3.85 0.42
C ILE A 28 -4.30 -4.98 1.12
N SER A 29 -5.62 -4.88 1.23
CA SER A 29 -6.41 -5.93 1.86
C SER A 29 -6.28 -7.25 1.12
N VAL A 30 -6.26 -7.21 -0.21
CA VAL A 30 -6.06 -8.41 -1.01
C VAL A 30 -4.67 -8.97 -0.77
N TYR A 31 -3.66 -8.11 -0.69
CA TYR A 31 -2.30 -8.53 -0.44
C TYR A 31 -2.20 -9.26 0.91
N ILE A 32 -2.83 -8.70 1.94
CA ILE A 32 -2.84 -9.33 3.26
C ILE A 32 -3.57 -10.67 3.22
N ARG A 33 -4.70 -10.72 2.54
CA ARG A 33 -5.49 -11.95 2.44
C ARG A 33 -4.71 -13.06 1.75
N ASN A 34 -3.82 -12.69 0.84
CA ASN A 34 -3.00 -13.66 0.11
C ASN A 34 -1.69 -14.00 0.83
N GLY A 35 -1.54 -13.60 2.08
CA GLY A 35 -0.43 -14.03 2.90
C GLY A 35 0.78 -13.11 2.88
N ASN A 36 0.64 -11.90 2.42
CA ASN A 36 1.72 -10.91 2.37
C ASN A 36 2.90 -11.39 1.54
N LYS A 37 2.63 -12.08 0.46
CA LYS A 37 3.68 -12.63 -0.39
C LYS A 37 3.79 -11.87 -1.69
N GLY A 38 5.03 -11.70 -2.15
CA GLY A 38 5.31 -11.04 -3.41
C GLY A 38 5.46 -9.54 -3.23
N ASN A 39 5.54 -8.85 -4.33
CA ASN A 39 5.74 -7.42 -4.35
C ASN A 39 4.42 -6.70 -4.11
N LEU A 40 4.49 -5.58 -3.42
CA LEU A 40 3.33 -4.71 -3.23
C LEU A 40 3.66 -3.37 -3.88
N SER A 41 2.92 -3.01 -4.90
CA SER A 41 3.18 -1.79 -5.65
C SER A 41 2.03 -0.82 -5.53
N LEU A 42 2.33 0.37 -5.05
CA LEU A 42 1.39 1.48 -4.98
C LEU A 42 1.89 2.65 -5.81
N LYS A 43 2.66 2.36 -6.86
CA LYS A 43 3.27 3.42 -7.66
C LYS A 43 2.22 4.15 -8.49
N GLN A 44 2.48 5.43 -8.73
CA GLN A 44 1.72 6.24 -9.67
C GLN A 44 0.23 6.31 -9.32
N MET A 45 -0.07 6.46 -8.04
CA MET A 45 -1.46 6.52 -7.58
C MET A 45 -1.84 7.87 -6.98
N LYS A 46 -0.98 8.87 -7.15
CA LYS A 46 -1.22 10.23 -6.65
C LYS A 46 -1.52 10.27 -5.16
N LEU A 47 -0.92 9.36 -4.42
CA LEU A 47 -1.10 9.31 -2.97
C LEU A 47 -0.38 10.46 -2.30
N THR A 48 -1.06 11.12 -1.38
CA THR A 48 -0.43 12.17 -0.58
C THR A 48 0.09 11.63 0.74
N LYS A 49 -0.39 10.45 1.15
CA LYS A 49 0.10 9.75 2.32
C LYS A 49 -0.22 8.27 2.18
N LEU A 50 0.56 7.45 2.87
CA LEU A 50 0.33 6.01 2.87
C LEU A 50 -0.81 5.67 3.82
N PRO A 51 -1.65 4.68 3.48
CA PRO A 51 -2.76 4.30 4.36
C PRO A 51 -2.27 3.67 5.65
N SER A 52 -2.99 3.91 6.73
CA SER A 52 -2.59 3.40 8.04
C SER A 52 -2.61 1.87 8.12
N ILE A 53 -3.35 1.22 7.24
CA ILE A 53 -3.42 -0.24 7.23
C ILE A 53 -2.05 -0.87 6.93
N LEU A 54 -1.13 -0.11 6.31
CA LEU A 54 0.20 -0.63 5.98
C LEU A 54 1.12 -0.75 7.19
N LYS A 55 0.92 0.05 8.22
CA LYS A 55 1.99 0.26 9.21
C LYS A 55 2.37 -0.97 10.00
N ASN A 56 1.54 -1.98 10.02
CA ASN A 56 1.82 -3.19 10.79
C ASN A 56 2.08 -4.41 9.92
N ILE A 57 2.18 -4.24 8.60
CA ILE A 57 2.38 -5.40 7.75
C ILE A 57 3.84 -5.58 7.39
N THR A 58 4.16 -6.80 6.99
CA THR A 58 5.46 -7.15 6.44
C THR A 58 5.25 -7.44 4.96
N VAL A 59 6.11 -6.89 4.11
CA VAL A 59 6.07 -7.15 2.68
C VAL A 59 7.15 -8.18 2.36
N ASP A 60 6.74 -9.35 1.89
CA ASP A 60 7.68 -10.39 1.50
C ASP A 60 7.99 -10.25 0.02
N GLY A 61 8.75 -9.24 -0.29
CA GLY A 61 9.10 -8.86 -1.64
C GLY A 61 9.47 -7.38 -1.64
N HIS A 62 9.33 -6.73 -2.78
CA HIS A 62 9.60 -5.30 -2.90
C HIS A 62 8.36 -4.49 -2.55
N PHE A 63 8.57 -3.35 -1.94
CA PHE A 63 7.50 -2.38 -1.72
C PHE A 63 7.80 -1.14 -2.55
N ASP A 64 6.86 -0.76 -3.38
CA ASP A 64 7.07 0.30 -4.36
C ASP A 64 5.99 1.37 -4.20
N CYS A 65 6.38 2.56 -3.77
CA CYS A 65 5.50 3.72 -3.74
C CYS A 65 6.05 4.84 -4.64
N TYR A 66 6.71 4.46 -5.69
CA TYR A 66 7.35 5.33 -6.67
C TYR A 66 6.32 6.27 -7.32
N ASN A 67 6.74 7.52 -7.49
CA ASN A 67 5.97 8.49 -8.27
C ASN A 67 4.59 8.77 -7.70
N ASN A 68 4.57 9.14 -6.44
CA ASN A 68 3.38 9.61 -5.76
C ASN A 68 3.59 11.05 -5.31
N LEU A 69 2.73 11.54 -4.44
CA LEU A 69 2.80 12.89 -3.91
C LEU A 69 3.03 12.87 -2.41
N LEU A 70 3.76 11.86 -1.94
CA LEU A 70 3.99 11.68 -0.52
C LEU A 70 4.88 12.77 0.03
N THR A 71 4.55 13.28 1.23
CA THR A 71 5.37 14.25 1.92
C THR A 71 6.24 13.58 3.00
N SER A 72 5.89 12.36 3.40
CA SER A 72 6.66 11.58 4.35
C SER A 72 6.37 10.11 4.12
N LEU A 73 7.04 9.24 4.87
CA LEU A 73 6.84 7.80 4.78
C LEU A 73 6.07 7.26 5.97
N GLU A 74 5.35 8.13 6.66
CA GLU A 74 4.52 7.69 7.76
C GLU A 74 3.57 6.59 7.29
N ASN A 75 3.38 5.57 8.11
CA ASN A 75 2.55 4.40 7.82
C ASN A 75 3.17 3.43 6.81
N ALA A 76 4.44 3.56 6.47
CA ALA A 76 5.10 2.58 5.62
C ALA A 76 5.08 1.20 6.29
N PRO A 77 5.20 0.12 5.51
CA PRO A 77 5.25 -1.22 6.08
C PRO A 77 6.33 -1.35 7.13
N LYS A 78 6.07 -2.21 8.10
CA LYS A 78 7.01 -2.44 9.20
C LYS A 78 8.33 -2.99 8.70
N SER A 79 8.29 -3.92 7.77
CA SER A 79 9.50 -4.47 7.19
C SER A 79 9.26 -4.88 5.74
N VAL A 80 10.33 -4.87 4.96
CA VAL A 80 10.30 -5.18 3.54
C VAL A 80 11.48 -6.10 3.27
N SER A 81 11.24 -7.30 2.74
CA SER A 81 12.31 -8.25 2.51
C SER A 81 13.10 -7.94 1.25
N GLY A 82 12.53 -7.21 0.32
CA GLY A 82 13.22 -6.78 -0.88
C GLY A 82 13.59 -5.31 -0.80
N ASP A 83 13.47 -4.62 -1.92
CA ASP A 83 13.78 -3.19 -2.00
C ASP A 83 12.59 -2.36 -1.56
N PHE A 84 12.89 -1.23 -0.95
CA PHE A 84 11.89 -0.23 -0.61
C PHE A 84 12.10 0.95 -1.57
N ILE A 85 11.13 1.17 -2.46
CA ILE A 85 11.28 2.13 -3.54
C ILE A 85 10.34 3.29 -3.30
N CYS A 86 10.90 4.46 -3.00
CA CYS A 86 10.10 5.66 -2.73
C CYS A 86 10.57 6.87 -3.53
N CYS A 87 11.32 6.64 -4.61
CA CYS A 87 11.82 7.75 -5.39
C CYS A 87 10.70 8.44 -6.19
N ASN A 88 11.01 9.60 -6.66
CA ASN A 88 10.09 10.43 -7.45
C ASN A 88 8.84 10.81 -6.68
N ASN A 89 9.00 11.06 -5.37
CA ASN A 89 7.99 11.72 -4.56
C ASN A 89 8.50 13.13 -4.29
N LYS A 90 8.18 14.04 -5.20
CA LYS A 90 8.84 15.35 -5.23
C LYS A 90 8.46 16.25 -4.08
N LEU A 91 7.41 15.93 -3.37
CA LEU A 91 6.97 16.72 -2.22
C LEU A 91 7.49 16.16 -0.90
N MET A 92 8.32 15.12 -0.97
CA MET A 92 8.82 14.49 0.25
C MET A 92 9.81 15.40 0.95
N THR A 93 9.50 15.71 2.20
CA THR A 93 10.36 16.59 3.01
C THR A 93 11.08 15.82 4.11
N SER A 94 10.75 14.54 4.30
CA SER A 94 11.29 13.78 5.40
C SER A 94 11.17 12.28 5.11
N LEU A 95 12.13 11.50 5.61
CA LEU A 95 12.05 10.04 5.56
C LEU A 95 11.46 9.47 6.84
N ALA A 96 10.85 10.31 7.66
CA ALA A 96 10.20 9.85 8.88
C ALA A 96 9.14 8.81 8.53
N GLY A 97 9.08 7.74 9.31
CA GLY A 97 8.13 6.67 9.08
C GLY A 97 8.63 5.57 8.17
N ALA A 98 9.87 5.66 7.66
CA ALA A 98 10.41 4.61 6.83
C ALA A 98 10.39 3.26 7.56
N PRO A 99 10.35 2.14 6.83
CA PRO A 99 10.38 0.83 7.46
C PRO A 99 11.60 0.66 8.35
N LYS A 100 11.42 -0.03 9.46
CA LYS A 100 12.55 -0.31 10.36
C LYS A 100 13.50 -1.33 9.75
N TYR A 101 12.97 -2.24 8.96
CA TYR A 101 13.74 -3.34 8.41
C TYR A 101 13.53 -3.42 6.92
N VAL A 102 14.58 -3.16 6.16
CA VAL A 102 14.61 -3.34 4.72
C VAL A 102 15.83 -4.22 4.46
N LEU A 103 15.59 -5.42 3.94
CA LEU A 103 16.69 -6.38 3.78
C LEU A 103 17.53 -6.15 2.53
N SER A 104 17.05 -5.32 1.63
CA SER A 104 17.83 -4.99 0.43
C SER A 104 18.07 -3.49 0.40
N LEU A 105 17.67 -2.79 -0.65
CA LEU A 105 18.02 -1.38 -0.83
C LEU A 105 16.83 -0.47 -0.64
N ILE A 106 17.13 0.76 -0.21
CA ILE A 106 16.14 1.83 -0.19
C ILE A 106 16.48 2.75 -1.35
N HIS A 107 15.51 2.94 -2.25
CA HIS A 107 15.66 3.83 -3.40
C HIS A 107 14.90 5.12 -3.12
N ILE A 108 15.62 6.18 -2.93
CA ILE A 108 15.06 7.47 -2.56
C ILE A 108 14.96 8.38 -3.77
#